data_c4166e35f8ac501619576fc27bb080be
#
_entry.id   c4166e35f8ac501619576fc27bb080be
#
_cell.length_a   1.000
_cell.length_b   1.000
_cell.length_c   1.000
_cell.angle_alpha   90.00
_cell.angle_beta   90.00
_cell.angle_gamma   90.00
#
_symmetry.space_group_name_H-M   'P 1'
#
loop_
_entity.id
_entity.type
_entity.pdbx_description
1 polymer ?
#
loop_
_entity_poly.entity_id
_entity_poly.type
_entity_poly.pdbx_seq_one_letter_code
_entity_poly.pdbx_strand_id
1 'polypeptide(L)'
;MSREPNVIYVGRKPPMNYVLGIPTSFSGSNAKVTLKVRGQAITTAVDAVEITRHRSMKDLSIGKIAMGTEEMPPREGENRARMVSTMEITLILQ
;
A
#
# COMPACT_ATOMS: atom_id res chain seq x y z
N MET A 1 5.00 15.17 15.60
CA MET A 1 5.20 14.64 14.27
C MET A 1 3.86 14.25 13.65
N SER A 2 3.64 14.69 12.46
CA SER A 2 2.40 14.35 11.81
C SER A 2 2.58 13.10 10.96
N ARG A 3 1.64 12.20 11.08
CA ARG A 3 1.53 11.05 10.23
C ARG A 3 0.36 11.31 9.29
N GLU A 4 0.58 11.07 8.02
CA GLU A 4 -0.51 11.26 7.07
C GLU A 4 -1.60 10.24 7.39
N PRO A 5 -2.80 10.70 7.76
CA PRO A 5 -3.83 9.76 8.25
C PRO A 5 -4.38 8.84 7.18
N ASN A 6 -4.14 9.16 5.92
CA ASN A 6 -4.70 8.40 4.81
C ASN A 6 -3.67 7.56 4.08
N VAL A 7 -2.57 7.25 4.74
CA VAL A 7 -1.51 6.44 4.14
C VAL A 7 -1.37 5.14 4.91
N ILE A 8 -1.36 4.05 4.16
CA ILE A 8 -1.14 2.72 4.72
C ILE A 8 0.19 2.20 4.18
N TYR A 9 1.08 1.85 5.08
CA TYR A 9 2.35 1.23 4.68
C TYR A 9 2.19 -0.28 4.73
N VAL A 10 2.41 -0.93 3.60
CA VAL A 10 2.21 -2.37 3.47
C VAL A 10 3.56 -3.06 3.63
N GLY A 11 3.62 -4.01 4.53
CA GLY A 11 4.83 -4.74 4.83
C GLY A 11 4.62 -6.24 4.72
N ARG A 12 5.13 -6.98 5.70
CA ARG A 12 5.19 -8.44 5.62
C ARG A 12 3.97 -9.16 6.15
N LYS A 13 3.00 -8.45 6.66
CA LYS A 13 1.81 -9.10 7.20
C LYS A 13 0.97 -9.68 6.05
N PRO A 14 0.17 -10.71 6.35
CA PRO A 14 -0.71 -11.28 5.31
C PRO A 14 -1.69 -10.25 4.76
N PRO A 15 -2.16 -10.45 3.52
CA PRO A 15 -3.09 -9.49 2.89
C PRO A 15 -4.32 -9.19 3.74
N MET A 16 -4.87 -10.17 4.44
CA MET A 16 -6.09 -9.96 5.22
C MET A 16 -5.93 -8.93 6.32
N ASN A 17 -4.72 -8.73 6.84
CA ASN A 17 -4.48 -7.68 7.82
C ASN A 17 -4.79 -6.30 7.23
N TYR A 18 -4.47 -6.11 5.96
CA TYR A 18 -4.71 -4.83 5.29
C TYR A 18 -6.15 -4.71 4.81
N VAL A 19 -6.76 -5.84 4.42
CA VAL A 19 -8.18 -5.84 4.06
C VAL A 19 -9.04 -5.32 5.21
N LEU A 20 -8.69 -5.70 6.43
CA LEU A 20 -9.42 -5.22 7.61
C LEU A 20 -9.11 -3.75 7.91
N GLY A 21 -7.91 -3.28 7.55
CA GLY A 21 -7.50 -1.91 7.83
C GLY A 21 -7.93 -0.89 6.79
N ILE A 22 -8.09 -1.29 5.53
CA ILE A 22 -8.40 -0.33 4.47
C ILE A 22 -9.71 0.41 4.72
N PRO A 23 -10.83 -0.26 5.07
CA PRO A 23 -12.08 0.48 5.29
C PRO A 23 -11.98 1.51 6.41
N THR A 24 -11.24 1.21 7.46
CA THR A 24 -11.13 2.13 8.60
C THR A 24 -10.24 3.33 8.30
N SER A 25 -9.46 3.26 7.22
CA SER A 25 -8.62 4.38 6.82
C SER A 25 -9.40 5.46 6.07
N PHE A 26 -10.58 5.13 5.58
CA PHE A 26 -11.50 6.12 5.01
C PHE A 26 -12.34 6.66 6.16
N SER A 27 -12.11 7.90 6.55
CA SER A 27 -12.82 8.46 7.67
C SER A 27 -13.16 9.91 7.39
N GLY A 28 -14.26 10.37 8.01
CA GLY A 28 -14.70 11.75 7.86
C GLY A 28 -14.99 12.08 6.42
N SER A 29 -14.45 13.19 5.96
CA SER A 29 -14.65 13.64 4.59
C SER A 29 -13.57 13.12 3.63
N ASN A 30 -12.64 12.29 4.11
CA ASN A 30 -11.56 11.79 3.26
C ASN A 30 -12.04 10.61 2.44
N ALA A 31 -12.02 10.78 1.14
CA ALA A 31 -12.40 9.74 0.19
C ALA A 31 -11.19 9.13 -0.53
N LYS A 32 -9.99 9.41 -0.04
CA LYS A 32 -8.76 8.89 -0.62
C LYS A 32 -7.90 8.21 0.42
N VAL A 33 -7.34 7.08 0.05
CA VAL A 33 -6.34 6.37 0.86
C VAL A 33 -5.24 5.91 -0.07
N THR A 34 -3.99 6.09 0.32
CA THR A 34 -2.85 5.67 -0.48
C THR A 34 -2.11 4.56 0.24
N LEU A 35 -1.89 3.45 -0.47
CA LEU A 35 -1.04 2.39 0.02
C LEU A 35 0.36 2.59 -0.54
N LYS A 36 1.35 2.57 0.33
CA LYS A 36 2.75 2.66 -0.07
C LYS A 36 3.42 1.34 0.24
N VAL A 37 4.09 0.79 -0.76
CA VAL A 37 4.64 -0.56 -0.64
C VAL A 37 5.90 -0.66 -1.47
N ARG A 38 6.77 -1.58 -1.08
CA ARG A 38 8.00 -1.83 -1.83
C ARG A 38 8.37 -3.30 -1.79
N GLY A 39 9.13 -3.71 -2.81
CA GLY A 39 9.70 -5.04 -2.89
C GLY A 39 8.65 -6.12 -2.95
N GLN A 40 8.90 -7.19 -2.25
CA GLN A 40 8.03 -8.35 -2.30
C GLN A 40 6.64 -8.11 -1.73
N ALA A 41 6.47 -7.04 -0.98
CA ALA A 41 5.17 -6.70 -0.41
C ALA A 41 4.20 -6.12 -1.45
N ILE A 42 4.68 -5.82 -2.66
CA ILE A 42 3.82 -5.26 -3.71
C ILE A 42 2.66 -6.20 -4.02
N THR A 43 2.94 -7.51 -4.12
CA THR A 43 1.88 -8.49 -4.36
C THR A 43 0.86 -8.47 -3.24
N THR A 44 1.32 -8.38 -2.00
CA THR A 44 0.42 -8.30 -0.85
C THR A 44 -0.50 -7.09 -0.94
N ALA A 45 0.04 -5.94 -1.34
CA ALA A 45 -0.76 -4.73 -1.49
C ALA A 45 -1.83 -4.89 -2.56
N VAL A 46 -1.44 -5.43 -3.71
CA VAL A 46 -2.40 -5.65 -4.81
C VAL A 46 -3.49 -6.63 -4.38
N ASP A 47 -3.10 -7.72 -3.74
CA ASP A 47 -4.08 -8.70 -3.26
C ASP A 47 -5.04 -8.07 -2.25
N ALA A 48 -4.52 -7.29 -1.31
CA ALA A 48 -5.37 -6.65 -0.30
C ALA A 48 -6.38 -5.70 -0.95
N VAL A 49 -5.93 -4.90 -1.92
CA VAL A 49 -6.82 -3.98 -2.62
C VAL A 49 -7.91 -4.74 -3.37
N GLU A 50 -7.53 -5.79 -4.09
CA GLU A 50 -8.50 -6.53 -4.90
C GLU A 50 -9.49 -7.29 -4.03
N ILE A 51 -9.04 -7.88 -2.93
CA ILE A 51 -9.96 -8.54 -2.00
C ILE A 51 -10.96 -7.53 -1.43
N THR A 52 -10.46 -6.35 -1.04
CA THR A 52 -11.33 -5.33 -0.48
C THR A 52 -12.38 -4.87 -1.49
N ARG A 53 -11.96 -4.63 -2.73
CA ARG A 53 -12.88 -4.18 -3.78
C ARG A 53 -13.96 -5.20 -4.08
N HIS A 54 -13.60 -6.47 -4.05
CA HIS A 54 -14.55 -7.51 -4.46
C HIS A 54 -15.44 -8.00 -3.33
N ARG A 55 -15.00 -7.86 -2.08
CA ARG A 55 -15.74 -8.42 -0.94
C ARG A 55 -16.37 -7.39 -0.03
N SER A 56 -15.68 -6.30 0.24
CA SER A 56 -16.10 -5.39 1.31
C SER A 56 -16.55 -4.04 0.81
N MET A 57 -15.86 -3.47 -0.17
CA MET A 57 -16.08 -2.10 -0.61
C MET A 57 -16.20 -2.06 -2.11
N LYS A 58 -17.38 -2.36 -2.60
CA LYS A 58 -17.60 -2.44 -4.05
C LYS A 58 -17.57 -1.07 -4.73
N ASP A 59 -17.67 0.00 -3.95
CA ASP A 59 -17.56 1.36 -4.45
C ASP A 59 -16.12 1.86 -4.48
N LEU A 60 -15.18 1.01 -4.09
CA LEU A 60 -13.77 1.38 -4.07
C LEU A 60 -13.20 1.29 -5.48
N SER A 61 -12.52 2.35 -5.90
CA SER A 61 -11.87 2.37 -7.20
C SER A 61 -10.40 2.73 -7.03
N ILE A 62 -9.62 2.38 -8.04
CA ILE A 62 -8.21 2.72 -8.08
C ILE A 62 -8.08 4.03 -8.84
N GLY A 63 -7.64 5.08 -8.16
CA GLY A 63 -7.50 6.38 -8.76
C GLY A 63 -6.17 6.57 -9.47
N LYS A 64 -5.09 6.08 -8.85
CA LYS A 64 -3.76 6.30 -9.39
C LYS A 64 -2.83 5.22 -8.91
N ILE A 65 -1.93 4.79 -9.77
CA ILE A 65 -0.83 3.90 -9.40
C ILE A 65 0.46 4.56 -9.84
N ALA A 66 1.40 4.73 -8.92
CA ALA A 66 2.72 5.25 -9.23
C ALA A 66 3.74 4.18 -8.91
N MET A 67 4.76 4.06 -9.74
CA MET A 67 5.83 3.09 -9.55
C MET A 67 7.16 3.82 -9.55
N GLY A 68 8.11 3.26 -8.82
CA GLY A 68 9.43 3.83 -8.76
C GLY A 68 10.44 2.82 -8.28
N THR A 69 11.63 3.32 -7.99
CA THR A 69 12.73 2.51 -7.51
C THR A 69 13.39 3.22 -6.36
N GLU A 70 13.72 2.46 -5.33
CA GLU A 70 14.40 3.01 -4.15
C GLU A 70 15.70 2.26 -3.95
N GLU A 71 16.75 2.99 -3.61
CA GLU A 71 18.02 2.38 -3.29
C GLU A 71 18.05 2.05 -1.80
N MET A 72 18.30 0.79 -1.49
CA MET A 72 18.36 0.32 -0.11
C MET A 72 19.80 0.04 0.26
N PRO A 73 20.17 0.22 1.53
CA PRO A 73 21.53 -0.10 1.95
C PRO A 73 21.84 -1.58 1.76
N PRO A 74 23.12 -1.93 1.62
CA PRO A 74 23.48 -3.34 1.47
C PRO A 74 23.05 -4.15 2.67
N ARG A 75 22.73 -5.42 2.41
CA ARG A 75 22.49 -6.35 3.50
C ARG A 75 23.81 -6.68 4.16
N GLU A 76 23.71 -7.19 5.38
CA GLU A 76 24.88 -7.59 6.12
C GLU A 76 25.72 -8.57 5.26
N GLY A 77 27.01 -8.30 5.16
CA GLY A 77 27.91 -9.12 4.37
C GLY A 77 27.96 -8.77 2.89
N GLU A 78 27.18 -7.82 2.44
CA GLU A 78 27.18 -7.39 1.04
C GLU A 78 27.84 -6.03 0.91
N ASN A 79 28.40 -5.76 -0.27
CA ASN A 79 29.09 -4.49 -0.55
C ASN A 79 28.27 -3.56 -1.42
N ARG A 80 27.16 -4.01 -1.94
CA ARG A 80 26.38 -3.22 -2.90
C ARG A 80 25.03 -2.85 -2.35
N ALA A 81 24.63 -1.62 -2.63
CA ALA A 81 23.25 -1.21 -2.41
C ALA A 81 22.32 -2.02 -3.29
N ARG A 82 21.09 -2.21 -2.81
CA ARG A 82 20.07 -2.95 -3.55
C ARG A 82 19.08 -1.97 -4.11
N MET A 83 18.60 -2.26 -5.32
CA MET A 83 17.52 -1.49 -5.92
C MET A 83 16.24 -2.24 -5.68
N VAL A 84 15.25 -1.55 -5.14
CA VAL A 84 13.96 -2.14 -4.77
C VAL A 84 12.85 -1.38 -5.45
N SER A 85 11.94 -2.11 -6.09
CA SER A 85 10.79 -1.50 -6.72
C SER A 85 9.81 -0.98 -5.67
N THR A 86 9.22 0.17 -5.95
CA THR A 86 8.22 0.76 -5.06
C THR A 86 6.92 0.97 -5.83
N MET A 87 5.81 1.03 -5.08
CA MET A 87 4.52 1.29 -5.67
C MET A 87 3.66 2.08 -4.69
N GLU A 88 2.89 3.02 -5.23
CA GLU A 88 1.86 3.72 -4.46
C GLU A 88 0.53 3.52 -5.17
N ILE A 89 -0.44 3.04 -4.44
CA ILE A 89 -1.78 2.81 -4.96
C ILE A 89 -2.74 3.74 -4.24
N THR A 90 -3.34 4.65 -5.00
CA THR A 90 -4.33 5.58 -4.43
C THR A 90 -5.71 5.03 -4.66
N LEU A 91 -6.44 4.82 -3.58
CA LEU A 91 -7.80 4.29 -3.61
C LEU A 91 -8.77 5.43 -3.39
N ILE A 92 -9.86 5.40 -4.12
CA ILE A 92 -10.90 6.42 -4.03
C ILE A 92 -12.22 5.73 -3.71
N LEU A 93 -12.89 6.24 -2.70
CA LEU A 93 -14.22 5.77 -2.32
C LEU A 93 -15.24 6.72 -2.94
N GLN A 94 -16.15 6.16 -3.70
CA GLN A 94 -17.18 6.96 -4.37
C GLN A 94 -18.51 6.89 -3.66
#